data_816c330766b22a7c7b42434cb67846d2
#
_entry.id   816c330766b22a7c7b42434cb67846d2
#
_cell.length_a   1.000
_cell.length_b   1.000
_cell.length_c   1.000
_cell.angle_alpha   90.00
_cell.angle_beta   90.00
_cell.angle_gamma   90.00
#
_symmetry.space_group_name_H-M   'P 1'
#
loop_
_entity.id
_entity.type
_entity.pdbx_description
1 polymer ?
#
loop_
_entity_poly.entity_id
_entity_poly.type
_entity_poly.pdbx_seq_one_letter_code
_entity_poly.pdbx_strand_id
1 'polypeptide(L)'
;MCLSPATIIVFNRKALKKFGGFGGAADSIRNRSDLENLSEYVEYAADMYGWDDIQKYCLAVYQIVKLHPFTDGNKRTAGYVLLNCLRKRGLSYTGREKNLAEQIIELVKTDPGKKEESVLNFSYFIKSRLQKRDIR
;
A
#
# COMPACT_ATOMS: atom_id res chain seq x y z
N MET A 1 5.00 -3.62 -13.18
CA MET A 1 3.97 -2.81 -12.56
C MET A 1 4.01 -2.94 -11.04
N CYS A 2 4.09 -1.83 -10.36
CA CYS A 2 4.33 -1.85 -8.90
C CYS A 2 3.14 -2.37 -8.07
N LEU A 3 1.95 -2.39 -8.64
CA LEU A 3 0.73 -2.87 -7.96
C LEU A 3 0.29 -4.26 -8.40
N SER A 4 1.10 -4.99 -9.17
CA SER A 4 0.73 -6.34 -9.60
C SER A 4 0.66 -7.29 -8.40
N PRO A 5 -0.17 -8.33 -8.46
CA PRO A 5 -0.20 -9.35 -7.40
C PRO A 5 1.18 -9.92 -7.10
N ALA A 6 1.97 -10.19 -8.13
CA ALA A 6 3.31 -10.75 -7.97
C ALA A 6 4.20 -9.81 -7.13
N THR A 7 4.17 -8.51 -7.41
CA THR A 7 4.95 -7.52 -6.66
C THR A 7 4.50 -7.45 -5.20
N ILE A 8 3.18 -7.43 -4.98
CA ILE A 8 2.63 -7.36 -3.63
C ILE A 8 3.03 -8.60 -2.82
N ILE A 9 3.00 -9.78 -3.44
CA ILE A 9 3.43 -11.03 -2.80
C ILE A 9 4.90 -10.96 -2.40
N VAL A 10 5.76 -10.45 -3.29
CA VAL A 10 7.19 -10.30 -2.99
C VAL A 10 7.39 -9.44 -1.74
N PHE A 11 6.67 -8.33 -1.61
CA PHE A 11 6.81 -7.46 -0.43
C PHE A 11 6.22 -8.08 0.84
N ASN A 12 5.17 -8.89 0.72
CA ASN A 12 4.68 -9.64 1.87
C ASN A 12 5.73 -10.64 2.37
N ARG A 13 6.36 -11.37 1.46
CA ARG A 13 7.43 -12.31 1.81
C ARG A 13 8.58 -11.59 2.50
N LYS A 14 8.96 -10.43 1.98
CA LYS A 14 10.01 -9.61 2.57
C LYS A 14 9.63 -9.15 3.99
N ALA A 15 8.40 -8.73 4.20
CA ALA A 15 7.91 -8.31 5.51
C ALA A 15 7.96 -9.46 6.51
N LEU A 16 7.50 -10.64 6.11
CA LEU A 16 7.49 -11.83 6.99
C LEU A 16 8.91 -12.27 7.32
N LYS A 17 9.81 -12.25 6.36
CA LYS A 17 11.20 -12.64 6.56
C LYS A 17 11.90 -11.71 7.56
N LYS A 18 11.67 -10.41 7.45
CA LYS A 18 12.36 -9.41 8.28
C LYS A 18 11.81 -9.34 9.70
N PHE A 19 10.50 -9.44 9.87
CA PHE A 19 9.85 -9.20 11.16
C PHE A 19 9.25 -10.46 11.78
N GLY A 20 9.46 -11.62 11.13
CA GLY A 20 8.80 -12.85 11.51
C GLY A 20 7.36 -12.85 11.03
N GLY A 21 6.78 -14.02 10.93
CA GLY A 21 5.42 -14.17 10.50
C GLY A 21 4.97 -15.60 10.61
N PHE A 22 3.67 -15.78 10.50
CA PHE A 22 3.03 -17.07 10.66
C PHE A 22 3.04 -17.86 9.36
N GLY A 23 3.44 -19.12 9.40
CA GLY A 23 3.24 -20.07 8.30
C GLY A 23 4.19 -19.95 7.12
N GLY A 24 5.11 -19.02 7.11
CA GLY A 24 5.99 -18.80 5.98
C GLY A 24 5.29 -18.18 4.77
N ALA A 25 6.07 -17.85 3.74
CA ALA A 25 5.58 -17.06 2.61
C ALA A 25 4.52 -17.77 1.76
N ALA A 26 4.67 -19.07 1.56
CA ALA A 26 3.74 -19.82 0.69
C ALA A 26 2.33 -19.88 1.27
N ASP A 27 2.22 -19.92 2.60
CA ASP A 27 0.95 -20.07 3.29
C ASP A 27 0.36 -18.73 3.76
N SER A 28 0.99 -17.62 3.40
CA SER A 28 0.56 -16.30 3.88
C SER A 28 -0.64 -15.73 3.10
N ILE A 29 -0.94 -16.25 1.92
CA ILE A 29 -2.05 -15.72 1.11
C ILE A 29 -3.36 -16.25 1.67
N ARG A 30 -4.15 -15.35 2.25
CA ARG A 30 -5.45 -15.69 2.83
C ARG A 30 -6.56 -15.68 1.78
N ASN A 31 -6.52 -14.71 0.87
CA ASN A 31 -7.54 -14.56 -0.16
C ASN A 31 -6.89 -14.16 -1.48
N ARG A 32 -6.72 -15.15 -2.36
CA ARG A 32 -6.08 -14.92 -3.65
C ARG A 32 -6.94 -14.07 -4.57
N SER A 33 -8.25 -14.24 -4.55
CA SER A 33 -9.16 -13.43 -5.38
C SER A 33 -9.06 -11.96 -5.04
N ASP A 34 -9.05 -11.61 -3.76
CA ASP A 34 -8.88 -10.22 -3.34
C ASP A 34 -7.55 -9.66 -3.83
N LEU A 35 -6.49 -10.46 -3.73
CA LEU A 35 -5.17 -10.05 -4.16
C LEU A 35 -5.10 -9.83 -5.67
N GLU A 36 -5.67 -10.75 -6.44
CA GLU A 36 -5.68 -10.66 -7.91
C GLU A 36 -6.52 -9.49 -8.41
N ASN A 37 -7.63 -9.21 -7.74
CA ASN A 37 -8.55 -8.14 -8.15
C ASN A 37 -8.11 -6.76 -7.67
N LEU A 38 -7.21 -6.70 -6.70
CA LEU A 38 -6.82 -5.43 -6.07
C LEU A 38 -6.27 -4.44 -7.09
N SER A 39 -5.36 -4.88 -7.92
CA SER A 39 -4.70 -4.04 -8.91
C SER A 39 -5.71 -3.46 -9.91
N GLU A 40 -6.61 -4.31 -10.44
CA GLU A 40 -7.64 -3.88 -11.38
C GLU A 40 -8.60 -2.89 -10.72
N TYR A 41 -9.01 -3.17 -9.49
CA TYR A 41 -9.92 -2.28 -8.77
C TYR A 41 -9.28 -0.90 -8.56
N VAL A 42 -8.02 -0.87 -8.13
CA VAL A 42 -7.32 0.38 -7.85
C VAL A 42 -7.17 1.22 -9.12
N GLU A 43 -6.82 0.59 -10.24
CA GLU A 43 -6.71 1.28 -11.52
C GLU A 43 -8.08 1.86 -11.94
N TYR A 44 -9.12 1.07 -11.85
CA TYR A 44 -10.47 1.48 -12.22
C TYR A 44 -10.96 2.65 -11.34
N ALA A 45 -10.82 2.51 -10.03
CA ALA A 45 -11.32 3.51 -9.09
C ALA A 45 -10.55 4.83 -9.21
N ALA A 46 -9.23 4.76 -9.32
CA ALA A 46 -8.41 5.95 -9.47
C ALA A 46 -8.77 6.71 -10.75
N ASP A 47 -9.01 5.99 -11.83
CA ASP A 47 -9.42 6.56 -13.11
C ASP A 47 -10.80 7.24 -12.97
N MET A 48 -11.74 6.54 -12.35
CA MET A 48 -13.10 7.04 -12.15
C MET A 48 -13.13 8.30 -11.28
N TYR A 49 -12.31 8.35 -10.24
CA TYR A 49 -12.23 9.52 -9.35
C TYR A 49 -11.38 10.66 -9.94
N GLY A 50 -10.64 10.41 -11.02
CA GLY A 50 -9.68 11.38 -11.55
C GLY A 50 -8.48 11.58 -10.64
N TRP A 51 -8.08 10.55 -9.92
CA TRP A 51 -6.97 10.61 -8.98
C TRP A 51 -5.61 10.47 -9.68
N ASP A 52 -4.60 11.15 -9.14
CA ASP A 52 -3.23 11.03 -9.62
C ASP A 52 -2.58 9.73 -9.14
N ASP A 53 -1.36 9.49 -9.58
CA ASP A 53 -0.65 8.24 -9.25
C ASP A 53 -0.41 8.08 -7.76
N ILE A 54 -0.12 9.17 -7.04
CA ILE A 54 0.12 9.09 -5.60
C ILE A 54 -1.17 8.72 -4.87
N GLN A 55 -2.28 9.32 -5.25
CA GLN A 55 -3.59 8.99 -4.70
C GLN A 55 -3.95 7.53 -5.01
N LYS A 56 -3.62 7.07 -6.20
CA LYS A 56 -3.82 5.66 -6.60
C LYS A 56 -3.02 4.73 -5.70
N TYR A 57 -1.75 5.02 -5.45
CA TYR A 57 -0.93 4.19 -4.56
C TYR A 57 -1.47 4.18 -3.14
N CYS A 58 -1.99 5.31 -2.67
CA CYS A 58 -2.61 5.40 -1.35
C CYS A 58 -3.90 4.57 -1.27
N LEU A 59 -4.66 4.52 -2.36
CA LEU A 59 -5.83 3.63 -2.44
C LEU A 59 -5.39 2.17 -2.36
N ALA A 60 -4.28 1.81 -3.00
CA ALA A 60 -3.75 0.45 -2.90
C ALA A 60 -3.39 0.09 -1.46
N VAL A 61 -2.76 1.00 -0.73
CA VAL A 61 -2.47 0.81 0.70
C VAL A 61 -3.77 0.55 1.46
N TYR A 62 -4.78 1.37 1.24
CA TYR A 62 -6.09 1.22 1.89
C TYR A 62 -6.68 -0.17 1.61
N GLN A 63 -6.65 -0.61 0.36
CA GLN A 63 -7.20 -1.91 -0.04
C GLN A 63 -6.45 -3.07 0.62
N ILE A 64 -5.13 -3.01 0.67
CA ILE A 64 -4.34 -4.06 1.32
C ILE A 64 -4.69 -4.17 2.80
N VAL A 65 -4.78 -3.06 3.51
CA VAL A 65 -5.05 -3.10 4.96
C VAL A 65 -6.50 -3.41 5.28
N LYS A 66 -7.44 -3.13 4.38
CA LYS A 66 -8.86 -3.42 4.60
C LYS A 66 -9.25 -4.84 4.19
N LEU A 67 -8.71 -5.33 3.07
CA LEU A 67 -9.06 -6.65 2.56
C LEU A 67 -8.29 -7.78 3.26
N HIS A 68 -7.14 -7.46 3.83
CA HIS A 68 -6.28 -8.47 4.48
C HIS A 68 -6.03 -9.67 3.56
N PRO A 69 -5.43 -9.47 2.36
CA PRO A 69 -5.21 -10.60 1.46
C PRO A 69 -4.19 -11.62 1.99
N PHE A 70 -3.43 -11.25 3.00
CA PHE A 70 -2.47 -12.15 3.66
C PHE A 70 -2.92 -12.45 5.08
N THR A 71 -2.44 -13.57 5.63
CA THR A 71 -2.72 -13.93 7.01
C THR A 71 -1.99 -13.03 8.00
N ASP A 72 -0.84 -12.47 7.57
CA ASP A 72 0.00 -11.64 8.42
C ASP A 72 0.78 -10.65 7.56
N GLY A 73 1.23 -9.57 8.18
CA GLY A 73 2.10 -8.59 7.53
C GLY A 73 1.41 -7.62 6.58
N ASN A 74 0.09 -7.52 6.61
CA ASN A 74 -0.64 -6.66 5.66
C ASN A 74 -0.23 -5.19 5.74
N LYS A 75 -0.10 -4.64 6.95
CA LYS A 75 0.27 -3.23 7.13
C LYS A 75 1.69 -2.95 6.63
N ARG A 76 2.64 -3.84 6.96
CA ARG A 76 4.03 -3.71 6.49
C ARG A 76 4.11 -3.86 4.98
N THR A 77 3.38 -4.82 4.44
CA THR A 77 3.32 -5.04 2.99
C THR A 77 2.80 -3.78 2.29
N ALA A 78 1.73 -3.18 2.81
CA ALA A 78 1.17 -1.96 2.24
C ALA A 78 2.20 -0.83 2.24
N GLY A 79 2.93 -0.65 3.33
CA GLY A 79 4.00 0.36 3.42
C GLY A 79 5.11 0.12 2.40
N TYR A 80 5.58 -1.12 2.27
CA TYR A 80 6.61 -1.46 1.29
C TYR A 80 6.14 -1.23 -0.15
N VAL A 81 4.90 -1.61 -0.45
CA VAL A 81 4.33 -1.41 -1.78
C VAL A 81 4.28 0.08 -2.12
N LEU A 82 3.81 0.90 -1.19
CA LEU A 82 3.76 2.34 -1.37
C LEU A 82 5.15 2.92 -1.67
N LEU A 83 6.12 2.59 -0.83
CA LEU A 83 7.48 3.10 -0.99
C LEU A 83 8.10 2.66 -2.32
N ASN A 84 7.83 1.43 -2.73
CA ASN A 84 8.32 0.91 -4.01
C ASN A 84 7.68 1.66 -5.20
N CYS A 85 6.37 1.89 -5.14
CA CYS A 85 5.67 2.63 -6.20
C CYS A 85 6.18 4.06 -6.32
N LEU A 86 6.40 4.72 -5.18
CA LEU A 86 6.97 6.06 -5.17
C LEU A 86 8.36 6.07 -5.78
N ARG A 87 9.21 5.10 -5.39
CA ARG A 87 10.57 4.98 -5.94
C ARG A 87 10.55 4.84 -7.45
N LYS A 88 9.65 4.03 -7.98
CA LYS A 88 9.54 3.83 -9.43
C LYS A 88 9.09 5.09 -10.17
N ARG A 89 8.49 6.04 -9.46
CA ARG A 89 8.14 7.36 -10.01
C ARG A 89 9.24 8.39 -9.76
N GLY A 90 10.38 7.98 -9.25
CA GLY A 90 11.48 8.90 -8.96
C GLY A 90 11.25 9.74 -7.72
N LEU A 91 10.45 9.25 -6.78
CA LEU A 91 10.11 9.96 -5.55
C LEU A 91 10.58 9.19 -4.33
N SER A 92 10.95 9.90 -3.28
CA SER A 92 11.30 9.33 -1.98
C SER A 92 10.42 9.92 -0.90
N TYR A 93 9.95 9.05 -0.01
CA TYR A 93 9.28 9.48 1.20
C TYR A 93 10.34 9.97 2.19
N THR A 94 10.21 11.21 2.67
CA THR A 94 11.20 11.84 3.54
C THR A 94 10.78 11.89 5.01
N GLY A 95 9.58 11.40 5.31
CA GLY A 95 9.09 11.36 6.68
C GLY A 95 9.69 10.22 7.48
N ARG A 96 9.30 10.11 8.74
CA ARG A 96 9.73 9.01 9.60
C ARG A 96 8.89 7.77 9.32
N GLU A 97 9.53 6.59 9.37
CA GLU A 97 8.82 5.32 9.22
C GLU A 97 7.72 5.15 10.28
N LYS A 98 7.98 5.60 11.50
CA LYS A 98 7.01 5.56 12.58
C LYS A 98 5.72 6.32 12.22
N ASN A 99 5.87 7.51 11.64
CA ASN A 99 4.73 8.32 11.27
C ASN A 99 3.92 7.68 10.14
N LEU A 100 4.61 7.08 9.17
CA LEU A 100 3.96 6.33 8.10
C LEU A 100 3.17 5.14 8.67
N ALA A 101 3.78 4.38 9.57
CA ALA A 101 3.13 3.24 10.20
C ALA A 101 1.87 3.69 10.98
N GLU A 102 1.94 4.79 11.70
CA GLU A 102 0.79 5.34 12.42
C GLU A 102 -0.35 5.72 11.48
N GLN A 103 -0.04 6.33 10.34
CA GLN A 103 -1.03 6.71 9.35
C GLN A 103 -1.69 5.47 8.72
N ILE A 104 -0.93 4.42 8.48
CA ILE A 104 -1.48 3.16 7.97
C ILE A 104 -2.41 2.52 9.00
N ILE A 105 -2.04 2.55 10.28
CA ILE A 105 -2.90 2.06 11.37
C ILE A 105 -4.22 2.83 11.42
N GLU A 106 -4.16 4.15 11.21
CA GLU A 106 -5.37 4.97 11.18
C GLU A 106 -6.31 4.56 10.04
N LEU A 107 -5.76 4.18 8.88
CA LEU A 107 -6.58 3.68 7.77
C LEU A 107 -7.36 2.42 8.17
N VAL A 108 -6.76 1.53 8.96
CA VAL A 108 -7.43 0.31 9.42
C VAL A 108 -8.66 0.65 10.25
N LYS A 109 -8.59 1.71 11.04
CA LYS A 109 -9.67 2.14 11.94
C LYS A 109 -10.78 2.92 11.24
N THR A 110 -10.59 3.29 9.98
CA THR A 110 -11.51 4.16 9.27
C THR A 110 -12.81 3.45 8.94
N ASP A 111 -13.92 4.17 9.10
CA ASP A 111 -15.24 3.73 8.68
C ASP A 111 -15.25 3.53 7.16
N PRO A 112 -15.72 2.37 6.64
CA PRO A 112 -15.82 2.14 5.19
C PRO A 112 -16.59 3.22 4.43
N GLY A 113 -17.53 3.87 5.07
CA GLY A 113 -18.28 4.97 4.44
C GLY A 113 -17.45 6.23 4.20
N LYS A 114 -16.24 6.31 4.77
CA LYS A 114 -15.33 7.45 4.62
C LYS A 114 -14.08 7.09 3.84
N LYS A 115 -14.15 6.07 3.01
CA LYS A 115 -13.00 5.56 2.25
C LYS A 115 -12.31 6.65 1.42
N GLU A 116 -13.05 7.37 0.61
CA GLU A 116 -12.47 8.40 -0.26
C GLU A 116 -11.77 9.48 0.55
N GLU A 117 -12.45 9.99 1.57
CA GLU A 117 -11.89 11.02 2.46
C GLU A 117 -10.61 10.53 3.11
N SER A 118 -10.60 9.29 3.60
CA SER A 118 -9.45 8.71 4.29
C SER A 118 -8.26 8.53 3.35
N VAL A 119 -8.51 8.07 2.12
CA VAL A 119 -7.46 7.91 1.11
C VAL A 119 -6.88 9.28 0.74
N LEU A 120 -7.72 10.27 0.54
CA LEU A 120 -7.26 11.62 0.21
C LEU A 120 -6.46 12.25 1.33
N ASN A 121 -6.89 12.08 2.58
CA ASN A 121 -6.13 12.56 3.73
C ASN A 121 -4.77 11.88 3.84
N PHE A 122 -4.72 10.57 3.62
CA PHE A 122 -3.47 9.83 3.61
C PHE A 122 -2.56 10.31 2.47
N SER A 123 -3.13 10.54 1.28
CA SER A 123 -2.34 11.02 0.15
C SER A 123 -1.77 12.42 0.42
N TYR A 124 -2.51 13.27 1.09
CA TYR A 124 -2.04 14.59 1.49
C TYR A 124 -0.85 14.48 2.44
N PHE A 125 -0.94 13.58 3.41
CA PHE A 125 0.17 13.29 4.33
C PHE A 125 1.43 12.87 3.54
N ILE A 126 1.26 11.94 2.59
CA ILE A 126 2.38 11.46 1.78
C ILE A 126 2.95 12.57 0.90
N LYS A 127 2.08 13.30 0.18
CA LYS A 127 2.53 14.36 -0.74
C LYS A 127 3.34 15.45 -0.05
N SER A 128 3.01 15.75 1.21
CA SER A 128 3.75 16.76 1.96
C SER A 128 5.14 16.30 2.41
N ARG A 129 5.47 15.03 2.19
CA ARG A 129 6.72 14.40 2.64
C ARG A 129 7.45 13.69 1.50
N LEU A 130 7.33 14.21 0.30
CA LEU A 130 7.99 13.65 -0.87
C LEU A 130 9.12 14.54 -1.35
N GLN A 131 10.16 13.91 -1.87
CA GLN A 131 11.29 14.57 -2.49
C GLN A 131 11.62 13.83 -3.78
N LYS A 132 11.98 14.58 -4.83
CA LYS A 132 12.49 14.00 -6.07
C LYS A 132 13.81 13.31 -5.79
N ARG A 133 13.93 12.09 -6.28
CA ARG A 133 15.19 11.36 -6.19
C ARG A 133 16.15 11.87 -7.25
N ASP A 134 17.43 11.94 -6.89
CA ASP A 134 18.48 12.22 -7.83
C ASP A 134 18.73 10.95 -8.66
N ILE A 135 18.23 10.95 -9.88
CA ILE A 135 18.34 9.82 -10.78
C ILE A 135 19.57 10.02 -11.65
N ARG A 136 20.56 9.21 -11.42
CA ARG A 136 21.78 9.21 -12.22
C ARG A 136 22.03 7.85 -12.83
#